data_985b6bc8add19f6a3e2c527c496d2502
#
_entry.id   985b6bc8add19f6a3e2c527c496d2502
#
_cell.length_a   1.000
_cell.length_b   1.000
_cell.length_c   1.000
_cell.angle_alpha   90.00
_cell.angle_beta   90.00
_cell.angle_gamma   90.00
#
_symmetry.space_group_name_H-M   'P 1'
#
loop_
_entity.id
_entity.type
_entity.pdbx_description
1 polymer ?
#
loop_
_entity_poly.entity_id
_entity_poly.type
_entity_poly.pdbx_seq_one_letter_code
_entity_poly.pdbx_strand_id
1 'polypeptide(L)'
;MSDASGNGSPSSIRLATERDAEQIAAIYAPNVTDSIVSFESEPPTAHQMRRRIENTLQRYPWLVCERQGRVLGYAYASAHGSRAAYRWSVDVSVYVHQQAHRTGVGRALYTSLFAALNLQGFYNAYAGATLPNPASVGLHESVGFRAVGVYRGVGYKLGGWHDVGRWHLPLRERVADPDPPADLAWVLGSEGWEAALASGVPLLRGGA
;
A
#
# COMPACT_ATOMS: atom_id res chain seq x y z
N MET A 1 -20.49 -34.39 -20.97
CA MET A 1 -20.31 -32.94 -21.10
C MET A 1 -20.41 -32.39 -19.69
N SER A 2 -19.28 -32.23 -19.04
CA SER A 2 -19.19 -31.74 -17.67
C SER A 2 -18.61 -30.34 -17.73
N ASP A 3 -19.48 -29.35 -17.48
CA ASP A 3 -19.12 -27.95 -17.34
C ASP A 3 -18.34 -27.80 -16.03
N ALA A 4 -17.03 -27.72 -16.14
CA ALA A 4 -16.17 -27.31 -15.05
C ALA A 4 -16.06 -25.78 -15.07
N SER A 5 -17.14 -25.11 -14.68
CA SER A 5 -17.11 -23.69 -14.36
C SER A 5 -16.32 -23.55 -13.05
N GLY A 6 -15.03 -23.30 -13.16
CA GLY A 6 -14.17 -22.92 -12.05
C GLY A 6 -14.60 -21.56 -11.48
N ASN A 7 -15.64 -21.57 -10.66
CA ASN A 7 -16.16 -20.38 -9.98
C ASN A 7 -15.26 -20.05 -8.77
N GLY A 8 -14.05 -19.57 -9.06
CA GLY A 8 -13.18 -19.02 -8.03
C GLY A 8 -13.85 -17.78 -7.43
N SER A 9 -14.10 -17.79 -6.11
CA SER A 9 -14.65 -16.61 -5.41
C SER A 9 -13.89 -15.34 -5.81
N PRO A 10 -14.59 -14.25 -6.12
CA PRO A 10 -13.96 -13.01 -6.57
C PRO A 10 -13.02 -12.48 -5.48
N SER A 11 -11.92 -11.89 -5.91
CA SER A 11 -11.06 -11.14 -4.98
C SER A 11 -11.75 -9.84 -4.60
N SER A 12 -11.56 -9.41 -3.35
CA SER A 12 -12.04 -8.14 -2.83
C SER A 12 -10.91 -7.29 -2.26
N ILE A 13 -11.14 -6.00 -2.21
CA ILE A 13 -10.28 -5.06 -1.48
C ILE A 13 -11.12 -4.48 -0.35
N ARG A 14 -10.59 -4.54 0.86
CA ARG A 14 -11.25 -4.06 2.06
C ARG A 14 -10.26 -3.42 3.04
N LEU A 15 -10.80 -2.73 4.03
CA LEU A 15 -10.00 -2.25 5.15
C LEU A 15 -9.40 -3.45 5.90
N ALA A 16 -8.15 -3.31 6.32
CA ALA A 16 -7.51 -4.29 7.19
C ALA A 16 -8.15 -4.29 8.58
N THR A 17 -8.09 -5.42 9.23
CA THR A 17 -8.48 -5.61 10.63
C THR A 17 -7.31 -6.22 11.42
N GLU A 18 -7.42 -6.23 12.71
CA GLU A 18 -6.44 -6.89 13.59
C GLU A 18 -6.25 -8.38 13.26
N ARG A 19 -7.29 -9.04 12.72
CA ARG A 19 -7.26 -10.45 12.35
C ARG A 19 -6.34 -10.74 11.15
N ASP A 20 -6.04 -9.71 10.36
CA ASP A 20 -5.16 -9.83 9.19
C ASP A 20 -3.66 -9.79 9.57
N ALA A 21 -3.35 -9.43 10.82
CA ALA A 21 -1.99 -9.13 11.26
C ALA A 21 -1.01 -10.30 11.05
N GLU A 22 -1.43 -11.54 11.26
CA GLU A 22 -0.59 -12.72 11.06
C GLU A 22 -0.24 -12.91 9.58
N GLN A 23 -1.24 -12.84 8.68
CA GLN A 23 -1.03 -12.97 7.25
C GLN A 23 -0.22 -11.79 6.68
N ILE A 24 -0.46 -10.56 7.17
CA ILE A 24 0.29 -9.37 6.79
C ILE A 24 1.75 -9.48 7.23
N ALA A 25 2.01 -9.94 8.46
CA ALA A 25 3.36 -10.17 8.96
C ALA A 25 4.09 -11.25 8.12
N ALA A 26 3.41 -12.32 7.74
CA ALA A 26 3.96 -13.37 6.89
C ALA A 26 4.32 -12.87 5.48
N ILE A 27 3.52 -11.96 4.89
CA ILE A 27 3.84 -11.31 3.61
C ILE A 27 5.05 -10.39 3.74
N TYR A 28 5.19 -9.71 4.89
CA TYR A 28 6.26 -8.73 5.11
C TYR A 28 7.61 -9.38 5.44
N ALA A 29 7.62 -10.47 6.21
CA ALA A 29 8.82 -11.08 6.76
C ALA A 29 9.92 -11.37 5.72
N PRO A 30 9.66 -11.94 4.53
CA PRO A 30 10.71 -12.17 3.53
C PRO A 30 11.35 -10.88 3.01
N ASN A 31 10.63 -9.75 3.03
CA ASN A 31 11.19 -8.47 2.63
C ASN A 31 12.16 -7.91 3.69
N VAL A 32 12.09 -8.42 4.92
CA VAL A 32 13.02 -8.06 6.01
C VAL A 32 14.19 -9.02 6.07
N THR A 33 13.95 -10.34 6.03
CA THR A 33 15.01 -11.33 6.24
C THR A 33 15.85 -11.60 4.99
N ASP A 34 15.21 -11.67 3.82
CA ASP A 34 15.82 -12.25 2.62
C ASP A 34 16.15 -11.19 1.56
N SER A 35 15.91 -9.92 1.85
CA SER A 35 16.10 -8.86 0.87
C SER A 35 16.44 -7.50 1.48
N ILE A 36 16.82 -6.57 0.60
CA ILE A 36 17.06 -5.16 0.94
C ILE A 36 15.79 -4.29 0.81
N VAL A 37 14.63 -4.88 0.50
CA VAL A 37 13.39 -4.13 0.26
C VAL A 37 12.94 -3.37 1.50
N SER A 38 13.06 -3.98 2.67
CA SER A 38 12.88 -3.29 3.96
C SER A 38 14.21 -3.13 4.67
N PHE A 39 14.42 -1.97 5.32
CA PHE A 39 15.59 -1.75 6.16
C PHE A 39 15.39 -2.15 7.62
N GLU A 40 14.26 -2.75 7.98
CA GLU A 40 14.13 -3.38 9.30
C GLU A 40 15.12 -4.54 9.42
N SER A 41 15.67 -4.74 10.62
CA SER A 41 16.63 -5.81 10.94
C SER A 41 15.93 -7.12 11.30
N GLU A 42 14.76 -7.02 11.91
CA GLU A 42 13.95 -8.16 12.36
C GLU A 42 12.51 -8.02 11.88
N PRO A 43 11.88 -9.10 11.38
CA PRO A 43 10.49 -9.04 10.99
C PRO A 43 9.59 -8.85 12.22
N PRO A 44 8.54 -8.00 12.10
CA PRO A 44 7.59 -7.80 13.19
C PRO A 44 6.82 -9.08 13.48
N THR A 45 6.58 -9.34 14.75
CA THR A 45 5.64 -10.38 15.18
C THR A 45 4.20 -10.01 14.79
N ALA A 46 3.28 -10.99 14.75
CA ALA A 46 1.87 -10.73 14.50
C ALA A 46 1.28 -9.71 15.49
N HIS A 47 1.70 -9.75 16.77
CA HIS A 47 1.29 -8.77 17.77
C HIS A 47 1.78 -7.34 17.45
N GLN A 48 3.02 -7.19 17.02
CA GLN A 48 3.56 -5.89 16.61
C GLN A 48 2.88 -5.39 15.33
N MET A 49 2.59 -6.29 14.37
CA MET A 49 1.87 -5.95 13.16
C MET A 49 0.43 -5.49 13.46
N ARG A 50 -0.27 -6.16 14.40
CA ARG A 50 -1.59 -5.74 14.88
C ARG A 50 -1.55 -4.29 15.37
N ARG A 51 -0.60 -3.95 16.23
CA ARG A 51 -0.45 -2.58 16.74
C ARG A 51 -0.14 -1.56 15.63
N ARG A 52 0.63 -1.96 14.60
CA ARG A 52 0.88 -1.09 13.42
C ARG A 52 -0.41 -0.81 12.66
N ILE A 53 -1.24 -1.83 12.45
CA ILE A 53 -2.54 -1.69 11.78
C ILE A 53 -3.45 -0.77 12.60
N GLU A 54 -3.64 -1.05 13.90
CA GLU A 54 -4.44 -0.24 14.82
C GLU A 54 -4.01 1.25 14.80
N ASN A 55 -2.71 1.52 14.96
CA ASN A 55 -2.18 2.87 14.99
C ASN A 55 -2.36 3.59 13.65
N THR A 56 -2.16 2.89 12.54
CA THR A 56 -2.33 3.48 11.20
C THR A 56 -3.78 3.83 10.94
N LEU A 57 -4.71 2.93 11.29
CA LEU A 57 -6.15 3.11 11.10
C LEU A 57 -6.77 4.23 11.97
N GLN A 58 -6.03 4.79 12.92
CA GLN A 58 -6.46 6.01 13.61
C GLN A 58 -6.62 7.19 12.64
N ARG A 59 -5.86 7.19 11.52
CA ARG A 59 -5.84 8.32 10.60
C ARG A 59 -5.74 7.95 9.11
N TYR A 60 -5.07 6.86 8.79
CA TYR A 60 -4.73 6.50 7.41
C TYR A 60 -5.33 5.15 7.04
N PRO A 61 -5.79 4.96 5.79
CA PRO A 61 -6.28 3.67 5.34
C PRO A 61 -5.14 2.64 5.26
N TRP A 62 -5.46 1.42 5.70
CA TRP A 62 -4.68 0.21 5.49
C TRP A 62 -5.60 -0.81 4.81
N LEU A 63 -5.31 -1.12 3.55
CA LEU A 63 -6.15 -1.99 2.73
C LEU A 63 -5.50 -3.36 2.54
N VAL A 64 -6.32 -4.39 2.47
CA VAL A 64 -5.93 -5.75 2.08
C VAL A 64 -6.68 -6.17 0.82
N CYS A 65 -5.99 -6.90 -0.06
CA CYS A 65 -6.61 -7.65 -1.13
C CYS A 65 -6.77 -9.10 -0.66
N GLU A 66 -7.99 -9.60 -0.66
CA GLU A 66 -8.33 -10.93 -0.17
C GLU A 66 -9.01 -11.78 -1.24
N ARG A 67 -8.75 -13.08 -1.20
CA ARG A 67 -9.48 -14.11 -1.95
C ARG A 67 -9.64 -15.35 -1.09
N GLN A 68 -10.88 -15.79 -0.86
CA GLN A 68 -11.21 -16.99 -0.06
C GLN A 68 -10.55 -17.00 1.34
N GLY A 69 -10.60 -15.88 2.06
CA GLY A 69 -10.00 -15.73 3.40
C GLY A 69 -8.47 -15.59 3.41
N ARG A 70 -7.81 -15.58 2.25
CA ARG A 70 -6.36 -15.43 2.13
C ARG A 70 -6.01 -14.02 1.69
N VAL A 71 -5.15 -13.36 2.44
CA VAL A 71 -4.58 -12.06 2.08
C VAL A 71 -3.51 -12.25 0.99
N LEU A 72 -3.77 -11.64 -0.18
CA LEU A 72 -2.87 -11.69 -1.33
C LEU A 72 -1.85 -10.55 -1.34
N GLY A 73 -2.13 -9.48 -0.60
CA GLY A 73 -1.28 -8.32 -0.46
C GLY A 73 -2.00 -7.23 0.33
N TYR A 74 -1.26 -6.20 0.68
CA TYR A 74 -1.77 -5.05 1.41
C TYR A 74 -1.09 -3.76 0.97
N ALA A 75 -1.77 -2.62 1.15
CA ALA A 75 -1.21 -1.30 0.98
C ALA A 75 -1.72 -0.36 2.07
N TYR A 76 -0.89 0.57 2.48
CA TYR A 76 -1.25 1.53 3.52
C TYR A 76 -0.62 2.90 3.26
N ALA A 77 -1.16 3.91 3.92
CA ALA A 77 -0.57 5.23 3.99
C ALA A 77 -0.05 5.53 5.40
N SER A 78 0.89 6.45 5.48
CA SER A 78 1.43 6.96 6.73
C SER A 78 1.80 8.44 6.59
N ALA A 79 2.11 9.11 7.71
CA ALA A 79 2.54 10.51 7.68
C ALA A 79 3.83 10.66 6.87
N HIS A 80 3.83 11.61 5.91
CA HIS A 80 5.05 11.96 5.16
C HIS A 80 6.09 12.68 6.02
N GLY A 81 5.66 13.37 7.07
CA GLY A 81 6.53 14.04 8.02
C GLY A 81 5.77 14.55 9.24
N SER A 82 6.52 14.88 10.29
CA SER A 82 5.93 15.27 11.58
C SER A 82 5.44 16.72 11.66
N ARG A 83 5.88 17.61 10.74
CA ARG A 83 5.52 19.03 10.78
C ARG A 83 4.14 19.24 10.17
N ALA A 84 3.36 20.18 10.75
CA ALA A 84 1.98 20.45 10.35
C ALA A 84 1.81 20.81 8.86
N ALA A 85 2.79 21.45 8.24
CA ALA A 85 2.77 21.80 6.82
C ALA A 85 2.78 20.59 5.88
N TYR A 86 3.13 19.39 6.36
CA TYR A 86 3.09 18.14 5.57
C TYR A 86 1.75 17.41 5.66
N ARG A 87 0.76 17.93 6.39
CA ARG A 87 -0.51 17.23 6.67
C ARG A 87 -1.29 16.77 5.43
N TRP A 88 -1.07 17.37 4.28
CA TRP A 88 -1.72 17.03 3.00
C TRP A 88 -0.94 16.01 2.16
N SER A 89 0.15 15.49 2.69
CA SER A 89 1.04 14.53 2.03
C SER A 89 1.15 13.25 2.85
N VAL A 90 1.20 12.12 2.16
CA VAL A 90 1.37 10.79 2.77
C VAL A 90 2.52 10.05 2.12
N ASP A 91 3.19 9.19 2.88
CA ASP A 91 3.97 8.08 2.34
C ASP A 91 3.05 6.87 2.15
N VAL A 92 3.24 6.13 1.07
CA VAL A 92 2.47 4.92 0.78
C VAL A 92 3.38 3.73 0.56
N SER A 93 2.92 2.55 0.99
CA SER A 93 3.62 1.28 0.82
C SER A 93 2.67 0.20 0.34
N VAL A 94 3.19 -0.74 -0.45
CA VAL A 94 2.47 -1.93 -0.90
C VAL A 94 3.36 -3.15 -0.84
N TYR A 95 2.82 -4.25 -0.35
CA TYR A 95 3.46 -5.55 -0.29
C TYR A 95 2.51 -6.61 -0.83
N VAL A 96 3.02 -7.50 -1.67
CA VAL A 96 2.23 -8.54 -2.33
C VAL A 96 2.83 -9.90 -2.01
N HIS A 97 1.98 -10.85 -1.65
CA HIS A 97 2.39 -12.24 -1.42
C HIS A 97 3.07 -12.81 -2.67
N GLN A 98 4.17 -13.53 -2.54
CA GLN A 98 4.97 -14.02 -3.67
C GLN A 98 4.14 -14.77 -4.73
N GLN A 99 3.21 -15.63 -4.29
CA GLN A 99 2.32 -16.37 -5.20
C GLN A 99 1.28 -15.49 -5.91
N ALA A 100 1.10 -14.24 -5.48
CA ALA A 100 0.19 -13.29 -6.10
C ALA A 100 0.93 -12.21 -6.93
N HIS A 101 2.23 -12.37 -7.15
CA HIS A 101 2.97 -11.48 -8.04
C HIS A 101 2.42 -11.55 -9.48
N ARG A 102 2.42 -10.41 -10.18
CA ARG A 102 1.96 -10.25 -11.57
C ARG A 102 0.46 -10.52 -11.82
N THR A 103 -0.35 -10.70 -10.77
CA THR A 103 -1.80 -10.88 -10.86
C THR A 103 -2.59 -9.57 -10.76
N GLY A 104 -1.92 -8.42 -10.77
CA GLY A 104 -2.56 -7.11 -10.68
C GLY A 104 -2.79 -6.59 -9.26
N VAL A 105 -2.54 -7.40 -8.21
CA VAL A 105 -2.82 -7.07 -6.80
C VAL A 105 -2.18 -5.75 -6.37
N GLY A 106 -0.91 -5.50 -6.69
CA GLY A 106 -0.24 -4.26 -6.29
C GLY A 106 -0.87 -3.01 -6.93
N ARG A 107 -1.22 -3.08 -8.22
CA ARG A 107 -1.92 -1.98 -8.92
C ARG A 107 -3.32 -1.77 -8.36
N ALA A 108 -4.06 -2.84 -8.13
CA ALA A 108 -5.41 -2.80 -7.59
C ALA A 108 -5.43 -2.14 -6.20
N LEU A 109 -4.52 -2.56 -5.31
CA LEU A 109 -4.38 -1.98 -3.97
C LEU A 109 -4.04 -0.49 -4.01
N TYR A 110 -3.09 -0.08 -4.85
CA TYR A 110 -2.75 1.35 -4.99
C TYR A 110 -3.90 2.16 -5.57
N THR A 111 -4.61 1.64 -6.58
CA THR A 111 -5.78 2.34 -7.15
C THR A 111 -6.85 2.60 -6.08
N SER A 112 -7.22 1.59 -5.30
CA SER A 112 -8.18 1.74 -4.19
C SER A 112 -7.64 2.65 -3.09
N LEU A 113 -6.36 2.53 -2.73
CA LEU A 113 -5.74 3.38 -1.71
C LEU A 113 -5.75 4.86 -2.13
N PHE A 114 -5.41 5.16 -3.38
CA PHE A 114 -5.42 6.54 -3.88
C PHE A 114 -6.83 7.13 -3.93
N ALA A 115 -7.83 6.34 -4.31
CA ALA A 115 -9.22 6.76 -4.25
C ALA A 115 -9.66 7.09 -2.80
N ALA A 116 -9.30 6.24 -1.84
CA ALA A 116 -9.58 6.48 -0.42
C ALA A 116 -8.87 7.74 0.12
N LEU A 117 -7.58 7.93 -0.22
CA LEU A 117 -6.81 9.12 0.16
C LEU A 117 -7.36 10.41 -0.47
N ASN A 118 -7.87 10.30 -1.70
CA ASN A 118 -8.52 11.43 -2.38
C ASN A 118 -9.83 11.83 -1.68
N LEU A 119 -10.63 10.85 -1.22
CA LEU A 119 -11.82 11.12 -0.39
C LEU A 119 -11.45 11.81 0.92
N GLN A 120 -10.34 11.45 1.55
CA GLN A 120 -9.85 12.12 2.76
C GLN A 120 -9.34 13.54 2.49
N GLY A 121 -9.07 13.93 1.24
CA GLY A 121 -8.55 15.25 0.90
C GLY A 121 -7.02 15.37 0.89
N PHE A 122 -6.28 14.26 0.79
CA PHE A 122 -4.83 14.30 0.57
C PHE A 122 -4.50 14.75 -0.86
N TYR A 123 -3.40 15.50 -1.00
CA TYR A 123 -2.95 16.07 -2.27
C TYR A 123 -1.76 15.34 -2.88
N ASN A 124 -0.91 14.73 -2.05
CA ASN A 124 0.31 14.11 -2.52
C ASN A 124 0.53 12.75 -1.88
N ALA A 125 0.90 11.77 -2.70
CA ALA A 125 1.45 10.50 -2.23
C ALA A 125 2.94 10.41 -2.61
N TYR A 126 3.75 9.94 -1.67
CA TYR A 126 5.15 9.65 -1.87
C TYR A 126 5.41 8.18 -1.65
N ALA A 127 6.34 7.61 -2.40
CA ALA A 127 6.80 6.24 -2.24
C ALA A 127 8.32 6.18 -2.22
N GLY A 128 8.86 5.20 -1.52
CA GLY A 128 10.29 4.91 -1.51
C GLY A 128 10.57 3.46 -1.86
N ALA A 129 11.65 3.19 -2.57
CA ALA A 129 12.12 1.85 -2.84
C ALA A 129 13.64 1.78 -2.78
N THR A 130 14.16 0.77 -2.10
CA THR A 130 15.59 0.46 -2.15
C THR A 130 15.98 0.02 -3.55
N LEU A 131 17.10 0.50 -4.05
CA LEU A 131 17.59 0.24 -5.40
C LEU A 131 18.79 -0.73 -5.42
N PRO A 132 18.88 -1.60 -6.47
CA PRO A 132 17.94 -1.77 -7.57
C PRO A 132 16.69 -2.57 -7.16
N ASN A 133 15.52 -2.13 -7.61
CA ASN A 133 14.25 -2.84 -7.42
C ASN A 133 13.30 -2.61 -8.61
N PRO A 134 13.55 -3.26 -9.76
CA PRO A 134 12.78 -3.01 -10.99
C PRO A 134 11.28 -3.33 -10.83
N ALA A 135 10.91 -4.27 -9.97
CA ALA A 135 9.52 -4.63 -9.74
C ALA A 135 8.75 -3.50 -9.03
N SER A 136 9.34 -2.91 -7.98
CA SER A 136 8.76 -1.79 -7.25
C SER A 136 8.74 -0.52 -8.10
N VAL A 137 9.83 -0.21 -8.80
CA VAL A 137 9.93 0.94 -9.72
C VAL A 137 8.86 0.83 -10.80
N GLY A 138 8.77 -0.30 -11.50
CA GLY A 138 7.77 -0.51 -12.56
C GLY A 138 6.33 -0.44 -12.04
N LEU A 139 6.06 -0.91 -10.82
CA LEU A 139 4.75 -0.76 -10.20
C LEU A 139 4.43 0.72 -9.95
N HIS A 140 5.33 1.48 -9.30
CA HIS A 140 5.12 2.89 -9.03
C HIS A 140 4.87 3.69 -10.32
N GLU A 141 5.71 3.52 -11.32
CA GLU A 141 5.56 4.21 -12.61
C GLU A 141 4.26 3.82 -13.31
N SER A 142 3.85 2.55 -13.24
CA SER A 142 2.61 2.06 -13.87
C SER A 142 1.33 2.63 -13.28
N VAL A 143 1.38 3.18 -12.06
CA VAL A 143 0.24 3.84 -11.39
C VAL A 143 0.40 5.37 -11.36
N GLY A 144 1.36 5.91 -12.11
CA GLY A 144 1.49 7.35 -12.35
C GLY A 144 2.51 8.09 -11.49
N PHE A 145 3.25 7.42 -10.62
CA PHE A 145 4.33 8.07 -9.89
C PHE A 145 5.45 8.54 -10.82
N ARG A 146 6.05 9.65 -10.44
CA ARG A 146 7.24 10.20 -11.10
C ARG A 146 8.42 10.22 -10.13
N ALA A 147 9.61 9.89 -10.62
CA ALA A 147 10.83 9.93 -9.82
C ALA A 147 11.13 11.37 -9.35
N VAL A 148 11.49 11.51 -8.09
CA VAL A 148 11.87 12.78 -7.46
C VAL A 148 13.38 12.87 -7.26
N GLY A 149 14.00 11.78 -6.86
CA GLY A 149 15.44 11.73 -6.61
C GLY A 149 15.86 10.43 -5.93
N VAL A 150 17.15 10.36 -5.60
CA VAL A 150 17.75 9.20 -4.97
C VAL A 150 18.58 9.63 -3.76
N TYR A 151 18.33 9.01 -2.62
CA TYR A 151 19.19 9.09 -1.42
C TYR A 151 20.32 8.07 -1.58
N ARG A 152 21.53 8.56 -1.86
CA ARG A 152 22.69 7.71 -2.12
C ARG A 152 23.25 7.12 -0.84
N GLY A 153 23.45 5.79 -0.81
CA GLY A 153 24.06 5.07 0.29
C GLY A 153 23.39 5.33 1.64
N VAL A 154 22.06 5.53 1.68
CA VAL A 154 21.35 6.00 2.86
C VAL A 154 21.11 4.89 3.89
N GLY A 155 21.12 3.63 3.48
CA GLY A 155 20.89 2.49 4.38
C GLY A 155 21.95 1.42 4.23
N TYR A 156 22.31 0.77 5.37
CA TYR A 156 23.27 -0.35 5.38
C TYR A 156 22.54 -1.64 5.76
N LYS A 157 22.57 -2.64 4.90
CA LYS A 157 21.95 -3.94 5.15
C LYS A 157 22.61 -5.05 4.31
N LEU A 158 22.62 -6.29 4.83
CA LEU A 158 23.21 -7.48 4.16
C LEU A 158 24.63 -7.21 3.63
N GLY A 159 25.44 -6.51 4.43
CA GLY A 159 26.86 -6.26 4.11
C GLY A 159 27.13 -5.13 3.13
N GLY A 160 26.12 -4.33 2.73
CA GLY A 160 26.31 -3.24 1.77
C GLY A 160 25.50 -1.97 2.05
N TRP A 161 25.98 -0.86 1.50
CA TRP A 161 25.26 0.40 1.45
C TRP A 161 24.28 0.41 0.26
N HIS A 162 23.07 0.88 0.49
CA HIS A 162 22.00 0.87 -0.50
C HIS A 162 21.41 2.26 -0.72
N ASP A 163 21.08 2.53 -1.96
CA ASP A 163 20.37 3.72 -2.39
C ASP A 163 18.86 3.55 -2.19
N VAL A 164 18.15 4.63 -1.90
CA VAL A 164 16.69 4.68 -1.87
C VAL A 164 16.19 5.70 -2.88
N GLY A 165 15.49 5.23 -3.90
CA GLY A 165 14.74 6.07 -4.82
C GLY A 165 13.46 6.60 -4.17
N ARG A 166 13.07 7.82 -4.54
CA ARG A 166 11.84 8.48 -4.08
C ARG A 166 10.99 8.86 -5.28
N TRP A 167 9.69 8.61 -5.18
CA TRP A 167 8.68 8.90 -6.19
C TRP A 167 7.56 9.74 -5.59
N HIS A 168 6.91 10.54 -6.44
CA HIS A 168 5.80 11.40 -6.10
C HIS A 168 4.64 11.18 -7.07
N LEU A 169 3.41 11.17 -6.52
CA LEU A 169 2.15 11.16 -7.26
C LEU A 169 1.25 12.28 -6.73
N PRO A 170 0.86 13.27 -7.56
CA PRO A 170 -0.22 14.17 -7.20
C PRO A 170 -1.55 13.41 -7.23
N LEU A 171 -2.29 13.43 -6.12
CA LEU A 171 -3.60 12.76 -6.00
C LEU A 171 -4.73 13.64 -6.53
N ARG A 172 -4.58 14.95 -6.44
CA ARG A 172 -5.55 15.96 -6.89
C ARG A 172 -4.86 17.29 -7.21
N GLU A 173 -5.58 18.18 -7.90
CA GLU A 173 -5.11 19.54 -8.16
C GLU A 173 -5.02 20.35 -6.87
N ARG A 174 -3.98 21.18 -6.76
CA ARG A 174 -3.75 22.03 -5.60
C ARG A 174 -4.65 23.27 -5.66
N VAL A 175 -5.24 23.63 -4.53
CA VAL A 175 -5.99 24.87 -4.34
C VAL A 175 -5.21 25.83 -3.43
N ALA A 176 -5.55 27.10 -3.46
CA ALA A 176 -4.84 28.14 -2.69
C ALA A 176 -5.00 27.98 -1.17
N ASP A 177 -6.19 27.55 -0.72
CA ASP A 177 -6.51 27.41 0.71
C ASP A 177 -7.19 26.04 0.92
N PRO A 178 -6.38 24.98 1.11
CA PRO A 178 -6.89 23.62 1.22
C PRO A 178 -7.41 23.32 2.62
N ASP A 179 -8.61 22.76 2.71
CA ASP A 179 -9.11 22.19 3.94
C ASP A 179 -8.17 21.07 4.45
N PRO A 180 -8.04 20.91 5.77
CA PRO A 180 -7.32 19.77 6.34
C PRO A 180 -7.93 18.45 5.86
N PRO A 181 -7.10 17.39 5.63
CA PRO A 181 -7.64 16.07 5.32
C PRO A 181 -8.58 15.58 6.42
N ALA A 182 -9.70 14.97 5.99
CA ALA A 182 -10.70 14.41 6.89
C ALA A 182 -10.15 13.20 7.67
N ASP A 183 -10.70 12.99 8.86
CA ASP A 183 -10.42 11.78 9.62
C ASP A 183 -10.93 10.54 8.90
N LEU A 184 -10.20 9.43 9.02
CA LEU A 184 -10.58 8.16 8.38
C LEU A 184 -11.98 7.72 8.80
N ALA A 185 -12.34 7.85 10.07
CA ALA A 185 -13.64 7.46 10.60
C ALA A 185 -14.81 8.18 9.89
N TRP A 186 -14.61 9.45 9.50
CA TRP A 186 -15.62 10.21 8.75
C TRP A 186 -15.77 9.65 7.32
N VAL A 187 -14.65 9.33 6.67
CA VAL A 187 -14.65 8.83 5.29
C VAL A 187 -15.25 7.43 5.19
N LEU A 188 -15.04 6.57 6.21
CA LEU A 188 -15.63 5.23 6.29
C LEU A 188 -17.17 5.27 6.26
N GLY A 189 -17.80 6.33 6.76
CA GLY A 189 -19.25 6.54 6.71
C GLY A 189 -19.76 7.22 5.44
N SER A 190 -18.90 7.60 4.50
CA SER A 190 -19.28 8.31 3.29
C SER A 190 -19.75 7.37 2.18
N GLU A 191 -20.67 7.85 1.32
CA GLU A 191 -21.14 7.10 0.14
C GLU A 191 -20.02 6.73 -0.85
N GLY A 192 -18.92 7.51 -0.87
CA GLY A 192 -17.78 7.27 -1.78
C GLY A 192 -16.84 6.16 -1.33
N TRP A 193 -16.93 5.70 -0.08
CA TRP A 193 -15.95 4.75 0.48
C TRP A 193 -15.96 3.39 -0.24
N GLU A 194 -17.12 2.78 -0.40
CA GLU A 194 -17.25 1.48 -1.09
C GLU A 194 -16.81 1.57 -2.55
N ALA A 195 -17.13 2.68 -3.23
CA ALA A 195 -16.67 2.93 -4.59
C ALA A 195 -15.13 3.06 -4.66
N ALA A 196 -14.52 3.72 -3.67
CA ALA A 196 -13.07 3.82 -3.57
C ALA A 196 -12.41 2.46 -3.41
N LEU A 197 -12.93 1.61 -2.52
CA LEU A 197 -12.44 0.23 -2.35
C LEU A 197 -12.59 -0.60 -3.63
N ALA A 198 -13.75 -0.49 -4.29
CA ALA A 198 -14.05 -1.23 -5.51
C ALA A 198 -13.22 -0.79 -6.72
N SER A 199 -12.70 0.44 -6.74
CA SER A 199 -12.02 1.04 -7.91
C SER A 199 -10.84 0.24 -8.44
N GLY A 200 -10.12 -0.45 -7.58
CA GLY A 200 -8.98 -1.30 -7.94
C GLY A 200 -9.38 -2.72 -8.39
N VAL A 201 -10.56 -3.21 -7.99
CA VAL A 201 -10.97 -4.61 -8.20
C VAL A 201 -10.90 -5.04 -9.68
N PRO A 202 -11.30 -4.21 -10.68
CA PRO A 202 -11.20 -4.57 -12.09
C PRO A 202 -9.78 -4.85 -12.60
N LEU A 203 -8.75 -4.44 -11.85
CA LEU A 203 -7.35 -4.67 -12.21
C LEU A 203 -6.82 -6.04 -11.74
N LEU A 204 -7.59 -6.75 -10.92
CA LEU A 204 -7.24 -8.08 -10.43
C LEU A 204 -7.44 -9.10 -11.55
N ARG A 205 -6.39 -9.85 -11.83
CA ARG A 205 -6.45 -10.94 -12.79
C ARG A 205 -6.79 -12.23 -12.05
N GLY A 206 -7.67 -13.04 -12.63
CA GLY A 206 -7.91 -14.38 -12.14
C GLY A 206 -6.58 -15.13 -12.10
N GLY A 207 -6.20 -15.69 -10.94
CA GLY A 207 -5.10 -16.64 -10.87
C GLY A 207 -5.48 -17.88 -11.68
N ALA A 208 -4.56 -18.35 -12.48
CA ALA A 208 -4.66 -19.66 -13.10
C ALA A 208 -4.65 -20.74 -12.04
#